data_4bd62c6690101776b677bc92937efc2b
#
_entry.id   4bd62c6690101776b677bc92937efc2b
#
_cell.length_a   1.000
_cell.length_b   1.000
_cell.length_c   1.000
_cell.angle_alpha   90.00
_cell.angle_beta   90.00
_cell.angle_gamma   90.00
#
_symmetry.space_group_name_H-M   'P 1'
#
loop_
_entity.id
_entity.type
_entity.pdbx_description
1 polymer ?
#
loop_
_entity_poly.entity_id
_entity_poly.type
_entity_poly.pdbx_seq_one_letter_code
_entity_poly.pdbx_strand_id
1 'polypeptide(L)'
;SSDLVASLPPLKEREFEMAEMQTLFPFVRIVKQDKMKRALLLNVVDPSIGGVLIKGEKGTAKSTAVRSMAQFLPARPAVKGCAYRCDPRYPKRLCADCQARIAAGEELETVKVPMKVIELPLNATEDRVSGTLDLEYVLKTGKKKFEPGVLASANGNILYVDEINLLDDHIIDLLLDSAAMGVNYVEREGVSFSHPARFVLVGTMNPEEGNLRPQLLDRFGLSVEVEGEDSITTRTEVIKRRLAFDADPEAY
;
A
#
# COMPACT_ATOMS: atom_id res chain seq x y z
N SER A 1 -13.68 36.88 12.67
CA SER A 1 -13.18 35.71 13.43
C SER A 1 -14.03 34.44 13.23
N SER A 2 -14.98 34.43 12.28
CA SER A 2 -15.83 33.26 11.93
C SER A 2 -15.32 32.45 10.76
N ASP A 3 -14.35 32.94 9.99
CA ASP A 3 -13.88 32.28 8.76
C ASP A 3 -12.75 31.26 8.97
N LEU A 4 -12.16 31.19 10.15
CA LEU A 4 -11.10 30.25 10.50
C LEU A 4 -11.61 28.86 10.90
N VAL A 5 -12.89 28.70 11.20
CA VAL A 5 -13.48 27.43 11.62
C VAL A 5 -13.97 26.60 10.43
N ALA A 6 -14.24 27.25 9.29
CA ALA A 6 -14.76 26.58 8.08
C ALA A 6 -13.71 25.80 7.27
N SER A 7 -12.41 25.92 7.60
CA SER A 7 -11.32 25.26 6.85
C SER A 7 -10.75 24.02 7.53
N LEU A 8 -11.32 23.59 8.65
CA LEU A 8 -10.81 22.44 9.39
C LEU A 8 -11.55 21.17 8.94
N PRO A 9 -10.84 20.07 8.62
CA PRO A 9 -11.48 18.81 8.28
C PRO A 9 -12.35 18.28 9.43
N PRO A 10 -13.38 17.45 9.14
CA PRO A 10 -14.27 16.90 10.17
C PRO A 10 -13.49 16.13 11.23
N LEU A 11 -14.00 16.14 12.48
CA LEU A 11 -13.32 15.54 13.65
C LEU A 11 -12.84 14.11 13.44
N LYS A 12 -13.60 13.29 12.68
CA LYS A 12 -13.21 11.92 12.32
C LYS A 12 -11.95 11.85 11.43
N GLU A 13 -11.76 12.80 10.53
CA GLU A 13 -10.54 12.85 9.71
C GLU A 13 -9.33 13.29 10.53
N ARG A 14 -9.52 14.18 11.51
CA ARG A 14 -8.45 14.58 12.44
C ARG A 14 -8.05 13.48 13.41
N GLU A 15 -9.01 12.71 13.92
CA GLU A 15 -8.72 11.55 14.78
C GLU A 15 -7.98 10.47 13.99
N PHE A 16 -8.31 10.29 12.69
CA PHE A 16 -7.61 9.37 11.80
C PHE A 16 -6.20 9.87 11.46
N GLU A 17 -6.01 11.17 11.20
CA GLU A 17 -4.68 11.77 10.97
C GLU A 17 -3.82 11.76 12.24
N MET A 18 -4.38 11.99 13.42
CA MET A 18 -3.66 11.92 14.69
C MET A 18 -3.29 10.48 15.08
N ALA A 19 -4.13 9.48 14.75
CA ALA A 19 -3.80 8.07 14.94
C ALA A 19 -2.67 7.60 13.99
N GLU A 20 -2.48 8.23 12.83
CA GLU A 20 -1.39 7.95 11.89
C GLU A 20 -0.02 8.53 12.34
N MET A 21 0.03 9.38 13.36
CA MET A 21 1.28 9.92 13.93
C MET A 21 1.91 9.05 15.03
N GLN A 22 1.58 7.77 15.09
CA GLN A 22 2.36 6.89 15.94
C GLN A 22 3.81 6.86 15.45
N THR A 23 4.73 7.28 16.30
CA THR A 23 6.17 7.16 16.04
C THR A 23 6.51 5.68 15.90
N LEU A 24 6.83 5.25 14.69
CA LEU A 24 7.19 3.86 14.42
C LEU A 24 8.68 3.63 14.64
N PHE A 25 9.02 2.43 15.07
CA PHE A 25 10.42 2.03 15.22
C PHE A 25 11.18 2.23 13.90
N PRO A 26 12.30 2.98 13.86
CA PRO A 26 12.93 3.37 12.60
C PRO A 26 13.43 2.19 11.78
N PHE A 27 13.14 2.16 10.48
CA PHE A 27 13.53 1.11 9.55
C PHE A 27 15.03 0.77 9.59
N VAL A 28 15.88 1.81 9.66
CA VAL A 28 17.34 1.66 9.69
C VAL A 28 17.86 1.08 11.00
N ARG A 29 17.07 1.16 12.07
CA ARG A 29 17.41 0.64 13.40
C ARG A 29 17.02 -0.82 13.62
N ILE A 30 16.25 -1.41 12.70
CA ILE A 30 15.94 -2.86 12.73
C ILE A 30 17.27 -3.61 12.67
N VAL A 31 17.50 -4.49 13.65
CA VAL A 31 18.75 -5.24 13.78
C VAL A 31 18.79 -6.33 12.72
N LYS A 32 19.94 -6.45 12.04
CA LYS A 32 20.11 -7.41 10.93
C LYS A 32 18.99 -7.31 9.87
N GLN A 33 18.48 -8.44 9.41
CA GLN A 33 17.40 -8.54 8.40
C GLN A 33 17.74 -7.84 7.05
N ASP A 34 19.03 -7.86 6.68
CA ASP A 34 19.54 -7.08 5.53
C ASP A 34 18.94 -7.55 4.20
N LYS A 35 18.67 -8.86 4.05
CA LYS A 35 18.00 -9.39 2.86
C LYS A 35 16.60 -8.83 2.71
N MET A 36 15.81 -8.81 3.79
CA MET A 36 14.45 -8.24 3.82
C MET A 36 14.48 -6.74 3.53
N LYS A 37 15.33 -5.98 4.22
CA LYS A 37 15.47 -4.54 3.99
C LYS A 37 15.83 -4.23 2.54
N ARG A 38 16.78 -4.98 1.97
CA ARG A 38 17.21 -4.82 0.58
C ARG A 38 16.09 -5.14 -0.41
N ALA A 39 15.37 -6.24 -0.21
CA ALA A 39 14.24 -6.61 -1.07
C ALA A 39 13.13 -5.55 -1.04
N LEU A 40 12.78 -5.03 0.14
CA LEU A 40 11.80 -3.97 0.30
C LEU A 40 12.24 -2.69 -0.43
N LEU A 41 13.49 -2.26 -0.27
CA LEU A 41 14.01 -1.07 -0.94
C LEU A 41 14.06 -1.24 -2.46
N LEU A 42 14.47 -2.40 -2.97
CA LEU A 42 14.49 -2.67 -4.41
C LEU A 42 13.09 -2.57 -5.02
N ASN A 43 12.08 -3.13 -4.35
CA ASN A 43 10.70 -3.07 -4.84
C ASN A 43 10.11 -1.66 -4.79
N VAL A 44 10.55 -0.80 -3.84
CA VAL A 44 10.19 0.63 -3.81
C VAL A 44 10.81 1.38 -4.97
N VAL A 45 12.08 1.11 -5.29
CA VAL A 45 12.79 1.75 -6.41
C VAL A 45 12.15 1.36 -7.74
N ASP A 46 11.81 0.09 -7.90
CA ASP A 46 11.12 -0.41 -9.08
C ASP A 46 9.96 -1.34 -8.73
N PRO A 47 8.73 -0.80 -8.61
CA PRO A 47 7.54 -1.61 -8.35
C PRO A 47 7.22 -2.63 -9.46
N SER A 48 7.79 -2.48 -10.66
CA SER A 48 7.58 -3.44 -11.76
C SER A 48 8.24 -4.80 -11.53
N ILE A 49 9.07 -4.93 -10.49
CA ILE A 49 9.62 -6.21 -10.02
C ILE A 49 8.50 -7.22 -9.68
N GLY A 50 7.29 -6.73 -9.35
CA GLY A 50 6.12 -7.61 -9.15
C GLY A 50 5.89 -8.04 -7.71
N GLY A 51 6.46 -7.34 -6.74
CA GLY A 51 6.21 -7.54 -5.31
C GLY A 51 7.28 -8.32 -4.57
N VAL A 52 7.21 -8.23 -3.23
CA VAL A 52 8.08 -8.95 -2.29
C VAL A 52 7.25 -9.86 -1.41
N LEU A 53 7.61 -11.13 -1.36
CA LEU A 53 7.08 -12.09 -0.40
C LEU A 53 8.10 -12.29 0.72
N ILE A 54 7.72 -12.01 1.97
CA ILE A 54 8.56 -12.19 3.15
C ILE A 54 8.04 -13.40 3.93
N LYS A 55 8.80 -14.48 3.90
CA LYS A 55 8.51 -15.72 4.61
C LYS A 55 9.22 -15.72 5.95
N GLY A 56 8.56 -16.18 7.01
CA GLY A 56 9.19 -16.35 8.31
C GLY A 56 8.21 -16.39 9.46
N GLU A 57 8.68 -16.82 10.61
CA GLU A 57 7.92 -16.96 11.84
C GLU A 57 7.37 -15.62 12.36
N LYS A 58 6.38 -15.70 13.25
CA LYS A 58 5.86 -14.52 13.96
C LYS A 58 6.96 -13.89 14.82
N GLY A 59 6.91 -12.56 14.97
CA GLY A 59 7.88 -11.83 15.80
C GLY A 59 9.20 -11.45 15.11
N THR A 60 9.40 -11.73 13.83
CA THR A 60 10.62 -11.41 13.08
C THR A 60 10.65 -9.98 12.50
N ALA A 61 9.83 -9.08 13.02
CA ALA A 61 9.74 -7.64 12.65
C ALA A 61 9.29 -7.36 11.19
N LYS A 62 8.62 -8.29 10.52
CA LYS A 62 8.15 -8.13 9.13
C LYS A 62 7.24 -6.90 8.97
N SER A 63 6.14 -6.86 9.71
CA SER A 63 5.17 -5.75 9.68
C SER A 63 5.77 -4.42 10.12
N THR A 64 6.63 -4.45 11.15
CA THR A 64 7.37 -3.26 11.60
C THR A 64 8.23 -2.69 10.48
N ALA A 65 8.96 -3.54 9.75
CA ALA A 65 9.82 -3.11 8.65
C ALA A 65 9.02 -2.44 7.52
N VAL A 66 7.87 -3.01 7.14
CA VAL A 66 7.03 -2.45 6.08
C VAL A 66 6.45 -1.09 6.48
N ARG A 67 5.89 -0.99 7.68
CA ARG A 67 5.28 0.27 8.16
C ARG A 67 6.32 1.37 8.33
N SER A 68 7.47 1.06 8.94
CA SER A 68 8.53 2.04 9.15
C SER A 68 9.21 2.47 7.85
N MET A 69 9.24 1.61 6.83
CA MET A 69 9.76 1.97 5.52
C MET A 69 8.95 3.11 4.88
N ALA A 70 7.63 3.09 5.01
CA ALA A 70 6.79 4.16 4.43
C ALA A 70 7.12 5.54 4.98
N GLN A 71 7.45 5.65 6.27
CA GLN A 71 7.86 6.91 6.90
C GLN A 71 9.23 7.42 6.41
N PHE A 72 10.10 6.51 6.01
CA PHE A 72 11.43 6.83 5.49
C PHE A 72 11.40 7.37 4.06
N LEU A 73 10.35 7.06 3.30
CA LEU A 73 10.25 7.41 1.88
C LEU A 73 9.85 8.87 1.67
N PRO A 74 10.42 9.55 0.65
CA PRO A 74 10.08 10.94 0.36
C PRO A 74 8.62 11.07 -0.13
N ALA A 75 8.01 12.21 0.20
CA ALA A 75 6.71 12.55 -0.35
C ALA A 75 6.78 12.67 -1.90
N ARG A 76 5.76 12.14 -2.57
CA ARG A 76 5.65 12.16 -4.03
C ARG A 76 4.64 13.21 -4.53
N PRO A 77 4.80 13.73 -5.76
CA PRO A 77 3.79 14.58 -6.35
C PRO A 77 2.52 13.79 -6.69
N ALA A 78 1.38 14.42 -6.51
CA ALA A 78 0.07 13.90 -6.90
C ALA A 78 -0.82 15.02 -7.42
N VAL A 79 -1.73 14.71 -8.34
CA VAL A 79 -2.73 15.65 -8.85
C VAL A 79 -3.74 15.93 -7.74
N LYS A 80 -3.91 17.21 -7.39
CA LYS A 80 -4.88 17.66 -6.38
C LYS A 80 -6.31 17.31 -6.79
N GLY A 81 -7.06 16.74 -5.84
CA GLY A 81 -8.46 16.35 -6.09
C GLY A 81 -8.63 15.09 -6.94
N CYS A 82 -7.57 14.43 -7.40
CA CYS A 82 -7.67 13.17 -8.12
C CYS A 82 -7.91 12.00 -7.14
N ALA A 83 -8.99 11.23 -7.36
CA ALA A 83 -9.34 10.07 -6.55
C ALA A 83 -8.22 9.00 -6.52
N TYR A 84 -7.45 8.89 -7.59
CA TYR A 84 -6.34 7.93 -7.72
C TYR A 84 -4.98 8.53 -7.38
N ARG A 85 -4.90 9.80 -6.95
CA ARG A 85 -3.63 10.49 -6.63
C ARG A 85 -2.59 10.30 -7.73
N CYS A 86 -2.99 10.46 -9.00
CA CYS A 86 -2.13 10.31 -10.16
C CYS A 86 -0.87 11.16 -10.07
N ASP A 87 0.26 10.63 -10.53
CA ASP A 87 1.51 11.38 -10.59
C ASP A 87 1.58 12.17 -11.92
N PRO A 88 1.58 13.52 -11.89
CA PRO A 88 1.55 14.34 -13.08
C PRO A 88 2.83 14.24 -13.94
N ARG A 89 3.94 13.72 -13.37
CA ARG A 89 5.19 13.50 -14.11
C ARG A 89 5.07 12.43 -15.21
N TYR A 90 4.01 11.60 -15.14
CA TYR A 90 3.78 10.50 -16.07
C TYR A 90 2.42 10.64 -16.79
N PRO A 91 2.30 11.53 -17.83
CA PRO A 91 1.01 11.80 -18.48
C PRO A 91 0.31 10.57 -19.04
N LYS A 92 1.07 9.58 -19.53
CA LYS A 92 0.53 8.32 -20.07
C LYS A 92 -0.08 7.38 -19.00
N ARG A 93 0.12 7.69 -17.71
CA ARG A 93 -0.31 6.88 -16.57
C ARG A 93 -1.42 7.55 -15.75
N LEU A 94 -1.95 8.66 -16.24
CA LEU A 94 -3.04 9.38 -15.59
C LEU A 94 -4.36 8.62 -15.77
N CYS A 95 -5.27 8.73 -14.80
CA CYS A 95 -6.63 8.22 -14.94
C CYS A 95 -7.40 9.00 -16.01
N ALA A 96 -8.52 8.44 -16.48
CA ALA A 96 -9.34 9.03 -17.53
C ALA A 96 -9.81 10.46 -17.18
N ASP A 97 -10.16 10.70 -15.91
CA ASP A 97 -10.58 12.03 -15.43
C ASP A 97 -9.45 13.06 -15.55
N CYS A 98 -8.25 12.73 -15.08
CA CYS A 98 -7.09 13.64 -15.24
C CYS A 98 -6.74 13.90 -16.72
N GLN A 99 -6.86 12.88 -17.57
CA GLN A 99 -6.63 13.04 -19.01
C GLN A 99 -7.70 13.95 -19.65
N ALA A 100 -8.98 13.78 -19.27
CA ALA A 100 -10.06 14.65 -19.74
C ALA A 100 -9.87 16.10 -19.31
N ARG A 101 -9.42 16.37 -18.07
CA ARG A 101 -9.11 17.71 -17.58
C ARG A 101 -7.99 18.37 -18.38
N ILE A 102 -6.92 17.62 -18.69
CA ILE A 102 -5.84 18.13 -19.57
C ILE A 102 -6.37 18.42 -20.97
N ALA A 103 -7.19 17.53 -21.54
CA ALA A 103 -7.78 17.73 -22.88
C ALA A 103 -8.71 18.94 -22.92
N ALA A 104 -9.34 19.30 -21.81
CA ALA A 104 -10.13 20.52 -21.65
C ALA A 104 -9.28 21.80 -21.45
N GLY A 105 -7.94 21.68 -21.43
CA GLY A 105 -7.02 22.82 -21.24
C GLY A 105 -6.80 23.20 -19.77
N GLU A 106 -7.20 22.35 -18.82
CA GLU A 106 -6.98 22.60 -17.39
C GLU A 106 -5.52 22.28 -17.01
N GLU A 107 -4.88 23.18 -16.28
CA GLU A 107 -3.59 22.93 -15.67
C GLU A 107 -3.80 22.16 -14.34
N LEU A 108 -3.20 20.97 -14.25
CA LEU A 108 -3.37 20.11 -13.08
C LEU A 108 -2.53 20.63 -11.91
N GLU A 109 -3.20 21.15 -10.87
CA GLU A 109 -2.53 21.53 -9.63
C GLU A 109 -1.91 20.31 -8.95
N THR A 110 -0.66 20.45 -8.50
CA THR A 110 0.13 19.36 -7.90
C THR A 110 0.36 19.59 -6.43
N VAL A 111 0.16 18.55 -5.63
CA VAL A 111 0.43 18.52 -4.19
C VAL A 111 1.45 17.43 -3.87
N LYS A 112 2.23 17.61 -2.80
CA LYS A 112 3.11 16.56 -2.27
C LYS A 112 2.32 15.72 -1.28
N VAL A 113 2.32 14.40 -1.49
CA VAL A 113 1.65 13.43 -0.61
C VAL A 113 2.66 12.41 -0.07
N PRO A 114 2.63 12.09 1.23
CA PRO A 114 3.46 11.02 1.77
C PRO A 114 3.02 9.68 1.21
N MET A 115 3.96 8.74 1.12
CA MET A 115 3.66 7.35 0.83
C MET A 115 3.06 6.69 2.08
N LYS A 116 1.95 5.98 1.90
CA LYS A 116 1.24 5.30 2.99
C LYS A 116 1.33 3.79 2.83
N VAL A 117 1.14 3.07 3.93
CA VAL A 117 0.88 1.63 3.91
C VAL A 117 -0.62 1.42 3.91
N ILE A 118 -1.12 0.79 2.87
CA ILE A 118 -2.51 0.37 2.74
C ILE A 118 -2.55 -1.11 3.10
N GLU A 119 -3.24 -1.46 4.17
CA GLU A 119 -3.36 -2.85 4.61
C GLU A 119 -4.60 -3.48 4.00
N LEU A 120 -4.44 -4.66 3.44
CA LEU A 120 -5.54 -5.46 2.93
C LEU A 120 -6.00 -6.46 4.00
N PRO A 121 -7.25 -6.40 4.47
CA PRO A 121 -7.78 -7.38 5.41
C PRO A 121 -7.96 -8.74 4.74
N LEU A 122 -7.72 -9.82 5.49
CA LEU A 122 -7.79 -11.21 4.99
C LEU A 122 -9.18 -11.62 4.47
N ASN A 123 -10.24 -10.98 4.94
CA ASN A 123 -11.61 -11.21 4.48
C ASN A 123 -12.05 -10.23 3.37
N ALA A 124 -11.11 -9.63 2.66
CA ALA A 124 -11.43 -8.72 1.55
C ALA A 124 -12.07 -9.50 0.39
N THR A 125 -13.20 -9.01 -0.08
CA THR A 125 -13.85 -9.52 -1.28
C THR A 125 -13.25 -8.88 -2.53
N GLU A 126 -13.43 -9.50 -3.68
CA GLU A 126 -12.97 -8.95 -4.96
C GLU A 126 -13.48 -7.53 -5.21
N ASP A 127 -14.76 -7.27 -4.91
CA ASP A 127 -15.38 -5.94 -5.04
C ASP A 127 -14.69 -4.89 -4.19
N ARG A 128 -14.29 -5.26 -2.98
CA ARG A 128 -13.56 -4.37 -2.08
C ARG A 128 -12.14 -4.10 -2.58
N VAL A 129 -11.52 -5.06 -3.22
CA VAL A 129 -10.16 -4.93 -3.76
C VAL A 129 -10.16 -4.13 -5.05
N SER A 130 -10.90 -4.59 -6.06
CA SER A 130 -10.93 -4.00 -7.40
C SER A 130 -11.82 -2.77 -7.51
N GLY A 131 -12.86 -2.68 -6.68
CA GLY A 131 -13.93 -1.69 -6.77
C GLY A 131 -15.19 -2.27 -7.46
N THR A 132 -16.28 -1.55 -7.37
CA THR A 132 -17.59 -1.97 -7.85
C THR A 132 -18.37 -0.84 -8.50
N LEU A 133 -19.49 -1.16 -9.14
CA LEU A 133 -20.45 -0.15 -9.62
C LEU A 133 -21.33 0.32 -8.45
N ASP A 134 -21.51 1.62 -8.33
CA ASP A 134 -22.45 2.25 -7.41
C ASP A 134 -23.88 2.02 -7.93
N LEU A 135 -24.47 0.86 -7.55
CA LEU A 135 -25.81 0.48 -7.99
C LEU A 135 -26.89 1.47 -7.54
N GLU A 136 -26.73 2.06 -6.36
CA GLU A 136 -27.69 3.05 -5.85
C GLU A 136 -27.67 4.31 -6.73
N TYR A 137 -26.51 4.77 -7.12
CA TYR A 137 -26.37 5.90 -8.03
C TYR A 137 -26.93 5.59 -9.43
N VAL A 138 -26.66 4.38 -9.93
CA VAL A 138 -27.20 3.92 -11.23
C VAL A 138 -28.73 3.92 -11.21
N LEU A 139 -29.35 3.37 -10.15
CA LEU A 139 -30.81 3.30 -10.02
C LEU A 139 -31.46 4.70 -9.90
N LYS A 140 -30.79 5.64 -9.20
CA LYS A 140 -31.31 7.01 -9.01
C LYS A 140 -31.15 7.90 -10.24
N THR A 141 -30.06 7.74 -10.98
CA THR A 141 -29.68 8.71 -12.03
C THR A 141 -29.64 8.15 -13.44
N GLY A 142 -29.71 6.82 -13.60
CA GLY A 142 -29.46 6.13 -14.86
C GLY A 142 -28.03 6.23 -15.38
N LYS A 143 -27.11 6.82 -14.60
CA LYS A 143 -25.70 6.99 -14.98
C LYS A 143 -24.82 6.02 -14.20
N LYS A 144 -23.85 5.44 -14.90
CA LYS A 144 -22.87 4.53 -14.29
C LYS A 144 -21.84 5.33 -13.50
N LYS A 145 -21.61 4.94 -12.25
CA LYS A 145 -20.56 5.49 -11.38
C LYS A 145 -19.80 4.33 -10.77
N PHE A 146 -18.49 4.39 -10.88
CA PHE A 146 -17.60 3.39 -10.30
C PHE A 146 -17.18 3.84 -8.90
N GLU A 147 -17.27 2.91 -7.95
CA GLU A 147 -16.79 3.08 -6.58
C GLU A 147 -15.40 2.41 -6.45
N PRO A 148 -14.35 3.22 -6.24
CA PRO A 148 -12.97 2.71 -6.21
C PRO A 148 -12.72 1.78 -5.02
N GLY A 149 -12.02 0.65 -5.28
CA GLY A 149 -11.59 -0.28 -4.24
C GLY A 149 -10.23 0.05 -3.63
N VAL A 150 -9.68 -0.93 -2.89
CA VAL A 150 -8.36 -0.81 -2.23
C VAL A 150 -7.24 -0.54 -3.22
N LEU A 151 -7.26 -1.16 -4.41
CA LEU A 151 -6.26 -0.95 -5.46
C LEU A 151 -6.16 0.51 -5.93
N ALA A 152 -7.28 1.24 -5.93
CA ALA A 152 -7.29 2.67 -6.21
C ALA A 152 -6.56 3.48 -5.13
N SER A 153 -6.81 3.17 -3.87
CA SER A 153 -6.13 3.78 -2.73
C SER A 153 -4.65 3.41 -2.67
N ALA A 154 -4.30 2.20 -3.13
CA ALA A 154 -2.92 1.71 -3.18
C ALA A 154 -2.08 2.41 -4.25
N ASN A 155 -2.68 3.08 -5.25
CA ASN A 155 -1.92 3.73 -6.31
C ASN A 155 -0.88 4.74 -5.78
N GLY A 156 0.41 4.45 -6.03
CA GLY A 156 1.55 5.21 -5.54
C GLY A 156 1.83 5.05 -4.03
N ASN A 157 1.35 3.97 -3.43
CA ASN A 157 1.51 3.61 -2.03
C ASN A 157 2.09 2.19 -1.90
N ILE A 158 2.26 1.72 -0.67
CA ILE A 158 2.60 0.34 -0.37
C ILE A 158 1.30 -0.40 -0.08
N LEU A 159 1.03 -1.49 -0.79
CA LEU A 159 -0.05 -2.43 -0.45
C LEU A 159 0.56 -3.57 0.36
N TYR A 160 0.16 -3.66 1.61
CA TYR A 160 0.64 -4.66 2.55
C TYR A 160 -0.44 -5.71 2.83
N VAL A 161 -0.06 -6.97 2.68
CA VAL A 161 -0.92 -8.12 2.97
C VAL A 161 -0.21 -8.99 4.00
N ASP A 162 -0.71 -8.95 5.23
CA ASP A 162 -0.21 -9.86 6.27
C ASP A 162 -0.82 -11.24 6.09
N GLU A 163 -0.03 -12.29 6.28
CA GLU A 163 -0.44 -13.68 6.13
C GLU A 163 -1.15 -13.95 4.77
N ILE A 164 -0.53 -13.51 3.68
CA ILE A 164 -1.10 -13.57 2.32
C ILE A 164 -1.51 -14.99 1.91
N ASN A 165 -0.89 -16.02 2.49
CA ASN A 165 -1.23 -17.43 2.29
C ASN A 165 -2.64 -17.81 2.80
N LEU A 166 -3.29 -16.94 3.58
CA LEU A 166 -4.66 -17.13 4.06
C LEU A 166 -5.71 -16.43 3.19
N LEU A 167 -5.29 -15.63 2.20
CA LEU A 167 -6.20 -15.04 1.22
C LEU A 167 -6.64 -16.06 0.18
N ASP A 168 -7.82 -15.82 -0.41
CA ASP A 168 -8.26 -16.57 -1.60
C ASP A 168 -7.30 -16.38 -2.76
N ASP A 169 -6.96 -17.45 -3.45
CA ASP A 169 -6.00 -17.46 -4.55
C ASP A 169 -6.35 -16.45 -5.65
N HIS A 170 -7.63 -16.30 -5.99
CA HIS A 170 -8.06 -15.35 -7.04
C HIS A 170 -7.84 -13.89 -6.63
N ILE A 171 -7.90 -13.58 -5.33
CA ILE A 171 -7.53 -12.24 -4.82
C ILE A 171 -6.03 -12.02 -4.96
N ILE A 172 -5.23 -13.03 -4.63
CA ILE A 172 -3.76 -12.95 -4.79
C ILE A 172 -3.40 -12.75 -6.27
N ASP A 173 -4.04 -13.50 -7.18
CA ASP A 173 -3.86 -13.34 -8.63
C ASP A 173 -4.19 -11.91 -9.08
N LEU A 174 -5.33 -11.37 -8.65
CA LEU A 174 -5.74 -10.00 -8.96
C LEU A 174 -4.71 -8.96 -8.48
N LEU A 175 -4.16 -9.14 -7.27
CA LEU A 175 -3.13 -8.25 -6.72
C LEU A 175 -1.84 -8.32 -7.55
N LEU A 176 -1.39 -9.52 -7.90
CA LEU A 176 -0.16 -9.74 -8.67
C LEU A 176 -0.29 -9.21 -10.10
N ASP A 177 -1.45 -9.43 -10.76
CA ASP A 177 -1.72 -8.88 -12.09
C ASP A 177 -1.71 -7.36 -12.09
N SER A 178 -2.42 -6.76 -11.13
CA SER A 178 -2.47 -5.30 -11.00
C SER A 178 -1.08 -4.70 -10.69
N ALA A 179 -0.27 -5.36 -9.85
CA ALA A 179 1.08 -4.94 -9.54
C ALA A 179 1.99 -4.98 -10.78
N ALA A 180 1.91 -6.04 -11.57
CA ALA A 180 2.69 -6.21 -12.79
C ALA A 180 2.31 -5.22 -13.88
N MET A 181 0.98 -5.03 -14.11
CA MET A 181 0.47 -4.14 -15.16
C MET A 181 0.49 -2.66 -14.76
N GLY A 182 0.44 -2.35 -13.46
CA GLY A 182 0.28 -0.99 -12.94
C GLY A 182 -1.10 -0.37 -13.20
N VAL A 183 -2.07 -1.19 -13.58
CA VAL A 183 -3.45 -0.82 -13.89
C VAL A 183 -4.38 -1.90 -13.37
N ASN A 184 -5.47 -1.50 -12.76
CA ASN A 184 -6.58 -2.41 -12.43
C ASN A 184 -7.64 -2.35 -13.52
N TYR A 185 -8.03 -3.50 -14.04
CA TYR A 185 -9.12 -3.66 -15.00
C TYR A 185 -10.30 -4.36 -14.34
N VAL A 186 -11.47 -3.75 -14.43
CA VAL A 186 -12.72 -4.31 -13.90
C VAL A 186 -13.72 -4.44 -15.05
N GLU A 187 -14.15 -5.66 -15.31
CA GLU A 187 -15.18 -5.93 -16.30
C GLU A 187 -16.37 -6.60 -15.64
N ARG A 188 -17.49 -5.88 -15.52
CA ARG A 188 -18.70 -6.39 -14.86
C ARG A 188 -19.93 -5.88 -15.56
N GLU A 189 -20.92 -6.77 -15.73
CA GLU A 189 -22.24 -6.46 -16.31
C GLU A 189 -22.16 -5.66 -17.63
N GLY A 190 -21.18 -6.01 -18.49
CA GLY A 190 -20.96 -5.32 -19.77
C GLY A 190 -20.40 -3.90 -19.62
N VAL A 191 -19.83 -3.57 -18.45
CA VAL A 191 -19.08 -2.35 -18.22
C VAL A 191 -17.63 -2.69 -18.02
N SER A 192 -16.75 -2.12 -18.84
CA SER A 192 -15.32 -2.15 -18.65
C SER A 192 -14.85 -0.84 -18.05
N PHE A 193 -14.11 -0.92 -16.96
CA PHE A 193 -13.53 0.21 -16.26
C PHE A 193 -12.05 -0.08 -15.94
N SER A 194 -11.20 0.92 -16.01
CA SER A 194 -9.80 0.78 -15.62
C SER A 194 -9.30 2.02 -14.90
N HIS A 195 -8.39 1.82 -13.98
CA HIS A 195 -7.72 2.92 -13.30
C HIS A 195 -6.27 2.58 -12.98
N PRO A 196 -5.40 3.59 -12.78
CA PRO A 196 -4.03 3.36 -12.34
C PRO A 196 -4.01 2.62 -11.00
N ALA A 197 -3.19 1.57 -10.91
CA ALA A 197 -2.98 0.77 -9.72
C ALA A 197 -1.49 0.39 -9.60
N ARG A 198 -0.63 1.39 -9.59
CA ARG A 198 0.81 1.21 -9.48
C ARG A 198 1.23 1.34 -8.01
N PHE A 199 1.52 0.24 -7.38
CA PHE A 199 1.84 0.16 -5.95
C PHE A 199 3.01 -0.78 -5.69
N VAL A 200 3.61 -0.66 -4.51
CA VAL A 200 4.61 -1.60 -4.00
C VAL A 200 3.88 -2.71 -3.27
N LEU A 201 3.82 -3.92 -3.87
CA LEU A 201 3.19 -5.07 -3.20
C LEU A 201 4.16 -5.70 -2.21
N VAL A 202 3.72 -5.88 -0.97
CA VAL A 202 4.45 -6.62 0.05
C VAL A 202 3.50 -7.61 0.71
N GLY A 203 3.78 -8.91 0.53
CA GLY A 203 3.11 -10.00 1.22
C GLY A 203 4.00 -10.58 2.31
N THR A 204 3.43 -10.95 3.45
CA THR A 204 4.10 -11.78 4.45
C THR A 204 3.42 -13.13 4.54
N MET A 205 4.16 -14.14 4.93
CA MET A 205 3.59 -15.44 5.27
C MET A 205 4.38 -16.12 6.40
N ASN A 206 3.67 -16.93 7.18
CA ASN A 206 4.27 -17.89 8.08
C ASN A 206 4.18 -19.27 7.43
N PRO A 207 5.30 -19.94 7.11
CA PRO A 207 5.29 -21.27 6.51
C PRO A 207 4.58 -22.33 7.34
N GLU A 208 4.47 -22.15 8.66
CA GLU A 208 3.76 -23.07 9.56
C GLU A 208 2.23 -23.04 9.37
N GLU A 209 1.69 -21.91 8.89
CA GLU A 209 0.25 -21.70 8.68
C GLU A 209 -0.22 -22.09 7.28
N GLY A 210 0.70 -22.61 6.45
CA GLY A 210 0.44 -23.02 5.08
C GLY A 210 1.34 -22.34 4.07
N ASN A 211 1.37 -22.88 2.87
CA ASN A 211 2.18 -22.38 1.76
C ASN A 211 1.29 -21.82 0.66
N LEU A 212 1.80 -20.82 -0.04
CA LEU A 212 1.23 -20.38 -1.31
C LEU A 212 1.37 -21.47 -2.36
N ARG A 213 0.41 -21.55 -3.27
CA ARG A 213 0.54 -22.41 -4.45
C ARG A 213 1.80 -22.00 -5.25
N PRO A 214 2.55 -22.97 -5.81
CA PRO A 214 3.77 -22.66 -6.57
C PRO A 214 3.56 -21.62 -7.67
N GLN A 215 2.42 -21.69 -8.37
CA GLN A 215 2.06 -20.76 -9.44
C GLN A 215 1.95 -19.30 -8.96
N LEU A 216 1.44 -19.08 -7.73
CA LEU A 216 1.35 -17.74 -7.13
C LEU A 216 2.73 -17.28 -6.63
N LEU A 217 3.50 -18.23 -6.06
CA LEU A 217 4.84 -17.96 -5.57
C LEU A 217 5.78 -17.48 -6.70
N ASP A 218 5.72 -18.11 -7.87
CA ASP A 218 6.55 -17.78 -9.03
C ASP A 218 6.26 -16.41 -9.62
N ARG A 219 5.10 -15.81 -9.28
CA ARG A 219 4.71 -14.47 -9.74
C ARG A 219 5.25 -13.33 -8.87
N PHE A 220 5.72 -13.65 -7.65
CA PHE A 220 6.45 -12.68 -6.85
C PHE A 220 7.85 -12.49 -7.41
N GLY A 221 8.23 -11.24 -7.70
CA GLY A 221 9.55 -10.93 -8.22
C GLY A 221 10.68 -11.14 -7.21
N LEU A 222 10.37 -10.99 -5.92
CA LEU A 222 11.31 -11.22 -4.82
C LEU A 222 10.69 -12.09 -3.74
N SER A 223 11.42 -13.09 -3.26
CA SER A 223 11.05 -13.89 -2.10
C SER A 223 12.21 -13.91 -1.11
N VAL A 224 11.94 -13.58 0.15
CA VAL A 224 12.96 -13.50 1.20
C VAL A 224 12.51 -14.31 2.41
N GLU A 225 13.42 -15.16 2.89
CA GLU A 225 13.25 -15.86 4.15
C GLU A 225 13.86 -15.06 5.30
N VAL A 226 13.08 -14.93 6.37
CA VAL A 226 13.42 -14.21 7.57
C VAL A 226 13.34 -15.18 8.73
N GLU A 227 14.47 -15.45 9.33
CA GLU A 227 14.58 -16.36 10.47
C GLU A 227 14.62 -15.57 11.78
N GLY A 228 14.19 -16.24 12.85
CA GLY A 228 14.38 -15.75 14.21
C GLY A 228 15.89 -15.60 14.52
N GLU A 229 16.23 -14.77 15.47
CA GLU A 229 17.61 -14.55 15.84
C GLU A 229 17.99 -15.41 17.05
N ASP A 230 18.87 -16.37 16.86
CA ASP A 230 19.33 -17.30 17.91
C ASP A 230 20.48 -16.74 18.74
N SER A 231 21.23 -15.79 18.21
CA SER A 231 22.37 -15.18 18.90
C SER A 231 21.91 -14.35 20.11
N ILE A 232 22.35 -14.71 21.30
CA ILE A 232 22.08 -13.96 22.54
C ILE A 232 22.51 -12.49 22.39
N THR A 233 23.65 -12.24 21.78
CA THR A 233 24.18 -10.89 21.55
C THR A 233 23.24 -10.08 20.70
N THR A 234 22.76 -10.65 19.60
CA THR A 234 21.82 -9.96 18.69
C THR A 234 20.45 -9.75 19.34
N ARG A 235 19.93 -10.75 20.05
CA ARG A 235 18.66 -10.59 20.82
C ARG A 235 18.79 -9.49 21.88
N THR A 236 19.92 -9.42 22.58
CA THR A 236 20.18 -8.34 23.54
C THR A 236 20.18 -6.97 22.86
N GLU A 237 20.78 -6.87 21.68
CA GLU A 237 20.77 -5.61 20.91
C GLU A 237 19.36 -5.21 20.47
N VAL A 238 18.54 -6.16 20.02
CA VAL A 238 17.12 -5.91 19.68
C VAL A 238 16.37 -5.34 20.88
N ILE A 239 16.51 -5.99 22.05
CA ILE A 239 15.86 -5.55 23.29
C ILE A 239 16.34 -4.15 23.70
N LYS A 240 17.65 -3.90 23.70
CA LYS A 240 18.22 -2.58 24.05
C LYS A 240 17.66 -1.48 23.15
N ARG A 241 17.64 -1.71 21.83
CA ARG A 241 17.09 -0.73 20.86
C ARG A 241 15.61 -0.49 21.08
N ARG A 242 14.84 -1.56 21.36
CA ARG A 242 13.43 -1.42 21.62
C ARG A 242 13.15 -0.63 22.90
N LEU A 243 13.84 -0.92 23.99
CA LEU A 243 13.73 -0.19 25.25
C LEU A 243 14.12 1.29 25.11
N ALA A 244 15.19 1.58 24.36
CA ALA A 244 15.61 2.95 24.10
C ALA A 244 14.56 3.73 23.29
N PHE A 245 13.97 3.09 22.29
CA PHE A 245 12.88 3.68 21.51
C PHE A 245 11.62 3.92 22.38
N ASP A 246 11.22 2.94 23.19
CA ASP A 246 10.04 3.05 24.06
C ASP A 246 10.20 4.11 25.15
N ALA A 247 11.46 4.40 25.57
CA ALA A 247 11.75 5.44 26.55
C ALA A 247 11.60 6.87 25.97
N ASP A 248 12.00 7.09 24.73
CA ASP A 248 11.88 8.38 24.04
C ASP A 248 11.82 8.16 22.52
N PRO A 249 10.60 7.93 21.96
CA PRO A 249 10.43 7.68 20.54
C PRO A 249 10.81 8.86 19.64
N GLU A 250 10.72 10.10 20.15
CA GLU A 250 11.00 11.30 19.35
C GLU A 250 12.51 11.59 19.23
N ALA A 251 13.27 11.24 20.26
CA ALA A 251 14.73 11.43 20.26
C ALA A 251 15.51 10.25 19.63
N TYR A 252 14.87 9.09 19.42
CA TYR A 252 15.50 7.88 18.93
C TYR A 252 15.65 7.84 17.41
#